data_cfbc1a2d2ac864b5195b4841b59991df
#
_entry.id   cfbc1a2d2ac864b5195b4841b59991df
#
_cell.length_a   1.000
_cell.length_b   1.000
_cell.length_c   1.000
_cell.angle_alpha   90.00
_cell.angle_beta   90.00
_cell.angle_gamma   90.00
#
_symmetry.space_group_name_H-M   'P 1'
#
loop_
_entity.id
_entity.type
_entity.pdbx_description
1 polymer ?
#
loop_
_entity_poly.entity_id
_entity_poly.type
_entity_poly.pdbx_seq_one_letter_code
_entity_poly.pdbx_strand_id
1 'polypeptide(L)'
;MDEGYGGMSNAELRRKVCHEPRRKHRERRATHHGPERSYQAFLSLPEGERARACEMDTVCGRPTDSQCLLTLMSRACRVQLPLLMPTKTKAATVARLDEVERAIGLDAFRRLSDPILTDNGCEFEDAGGIERSCTVPGERRCRVFCCDPMQSQQKGACERNHVEIRKMLPKGRGISFDDLDEVDAWFVGSNVNSEPRPSLMGLSPLAMLRAADPELADALARGLGICELPYDDLGLTLAAVNGERAGRGLAPLA
;
A
#
# COMPACT_ATOMS: atom_id res chain seq x y z
N MET A 1 32.15 -10.16 10.70
CA MET A 1 33.06 -9.72 9.61
C MET A 1 32.18 -9.41 8.41
N ASP A 2 32.26 -8.19 7.94
CA ASP A 2 31.42 -7.68 6.84
C ASP A 2 32.15 -7.98 5.53
N GLU A 3 31.97 -9.18 4.99
CA GLU A 3 32.59 -9.54 3.71
C GLU A 3 31.86 -8.83 2.59
N GLY A 4 32.45 -7.73 2.11
CA GLY A 4 31.92 -6.96 0.99
C GLY A 4 32.01 -7.73 -0.33
N TYR A 5 30.94 -7.73 -1.11
CA TYR A 5 30.93 -8.21 -2.50
C TYR A 5 31.54 -7.13 -3.41
N GLY A 6 32.66 -7.45 -4.06
CA GLY A 6 33.26 -6.57 -5.07
C GLY A 6 33.71 -5.19 -4.60
N GLY A 7 34.13 -5.05 -3.33
CA GLY A 7 34.63 -3.79 -2.77
C GLY A 7 33.54 -2.84 -2.24
N MET A 8 32.27 -3.20 -2.31
CA MET A 8 31.16 -2.46 -1.68
C MET A 8 30.88 -3.02 -0.28
N SER A 9 30.79 -2.13 0.72
CA SER A 9 30.35 -2.50 2.06
C SER A 9 28.83 -2.70 2.11
N ASN A 10 28.34 -3.50 3.10
CA ASN A 10 26.90 -3.65 3.34
C ASN A 10 26.15 -2.32 3.61
N ALA A 11 26.89 -1.27 4.00
CA ALA A 11 26.33 0.07 4.20
C ALA A 11 25.98 0.78 2.88
N GLU A 12 26.58 0.38 1.77
CA GLU A 12 26.40 0.96 0.42
C GLU A 12 25.32 0.24 -0.37
N LEU A 13 24.85 -0.92 0.09
CA LEU A 13 23.76 -1.63 -0.54
C LEU A 13 22.42 -0.91 -0.27
N ARG A 14 21.61 -0.72 -1.33
CA ARG A 14 20.25 -0.18 -1.23
C ARG A 14 19.37 -0.98 -0.25
N ARG A 15 19.70 -2.23 0.00
CA ARG A 15 19.05 -3.10 0.96
C ARG A 15 20.08 -3.95 1.69
N LYS A 16 20.16 -3.80 3.00
CA LYS A 16 21.00 -4.66 3.84
C LYS A 16 20.38 -6.06 3.91
N VAL A 17 21.14 -7.08 3.52
CA VAL A 17 20.71 -8.47 3.68
C VAL A 17 20.84 -8.83 5.16
N CYS A 18 19.73 -8.84 5.88
CA CYS A 18 19.67 -9.31 7.27
C CYS A 18 19.03 -10.70 7.30
N HIS A 19 19.76 -11.71 7.76
CA HIS A 19 19.18 -12.99 8.18
C HIS A 19 18.55 -12.80 9.55
N GLU A 20 17.23 -12.55 9.60
CA GLU A 20 16.50 -12.66 10.87
C GLU A 20 16.17 -14.13 11.13
N PRO A 21 16.41 -14.64 12.35
CA PRO A 21 16.00 -15.99 12.71
C PRO A 21 14.47 -16.12 12.61
N ARG A 22 14.00 -17.20 11.99
CA ARG A 22 12.55 -17.49 11.85
C ARG A 22 11.87 -17.42 13.22
N ARG A 23 10.92 -16.51 13.38
CA ARG A 23 10.07 -16.42 14.57
C ARG A 23 9.29 -17.71 14.75
N LYS A 24 9.19 -18.19 16.01
CA LYS A 24 8.38 -19.35 16.40
C LYS A 24 6.94 -19.23 15.88
N HIS A 25 6.40 -20.33 15.39
CA HIS A 25 5.03 -20.47 14.92
C HIS A 25 4.03 -19.86 15.90
N ARG A 26 3.31 -18.82 15.47
CA ARG A 26 2.10 -18.35 16.15
C ARG A 26 0.93 -19.23 15.71
N GLU A 27 0.08 -19.64 16.64
CA GLU A 27 -1.12 -20.41 16.33
C GLU A 27 -1.95 -19.75 15.22
N ARG A 28 -2.50 -20.59 14.34
CA ARG A 28 -3.37 -20.13 13.23
C ARG A 28 -4.57 -19.42 13.83
N ARG A 29 -4.73 -18.13 13.56
CA ARG A 29 -6.01 -17.45 13.80
C ARG A 29 -7.05 -18.03 12.86
N ALA A 30 -8.25 -18.34 13.39
CA ALA A 30 -9.40 -18.73 12.57
C ALA A 30 -9.71 -17.62 11.54
N THR A 31 -10.13 -18.03 10.36
CA THR A 31 -10.67 -17.10 9.35
C THR A 31 -11.98 -16.53 9.87
N HIS A 32 -12.07 -15.21 9.98
CA HIS A 32 -13.28 -14.52 10.43
C HIS A 32 -14.31 -14.27 9.31
N HIS A 33 -14.02 -14.75 8.10
CA HIS A 33 -14.83 -14.52 6.90
C HIS A 33 -15.46 -15.83 6.42
N GLY A 34 -16.68 -15.76 5.90
CA GLY A 34 -17.38 -16.91 5.33
C GLY A 34 -16.72 -17.46 4.05
N PRO A 35 -17.14 -18.64 3.59
CA PRO A 35 -16.55 -19.31 2.43
C PRO A 35 -16.65 -18.47 1.14
N GLU A 36 -17.64 -17.57 1.05
CA GLU A 36 -17.86 -16.64 -0.07
C GLU A 36 -16.75 -15.61 -0.23
N ARG A 37 -15.93 -15.37 0.82
CA ARG A 37 -14.77 -14.46 0.83
C ARG A 37 -13.45 -15.19 0.91
N SER A 38 -13.45 -16.52 0.73
CA SER A 38 -12.21 -17.31 0.75
C SER A 38 -11.33 -17.01 -0.46
N TYR A 39 -10.06 -17.36 -0.38
CA TYR A 39 -9.15 -17.31 -1.53
C TYR A 39 -9.64 -18.21 -2.69
N GLN A 40 -10.28 -19.33 -2.37
CA GLN A 40 -10.89 -20.18 -3.39
C GLN A 40 -12.05 -19.48 -4.12
N ALA A 41 -12.87 -18.70 -3.41
CA ALA A 41 -13.90 -17.87 -4.04
C ALA A 41 -13.28 -16.78 -4.93
N PHE A 42 -12.16 -16.18 -4.51
CA PHE A 42 -11.38 -15.25 -5.33
C PHE A 42 -10.88 -15.95 -6.62
N LEU A 43 -10.35 -17.16 -6.52
CA LEU A 43 -9.88 -17.92 -7.69
C LEU A 43 -11.00 -18.29 -8.67
N SER A 44 -12.25 -18.34 -8.20
CA SER A 44 -13.42 -18.61 -9.04
C SER A 44 -13.87 -17.39 -9.87
N LEU A 45 -13.34 -16.20 -9.61
CA LEU A 45 -13.58 -15.02 -10.41
C LEU A 45 -12.96 -15.17 -11.81
N PRO A 46 -13.52 -14.51 -12.83
CA PRO A 46 -12.90 -14.42 -14.16
C PRO A 46 -11.45 -13.93 -14.08
N GLU A 47 -10.58 -14.44 -14.93
CA GLU A 47 -9.15 -14.09 -14.93
C GLU A 47 -8.92 -12.58 -15.04
N GLY A 48 -9.68 -11.88 -15.88
CA GLY A 48 -9.59 -10.43 -16.03
C GLY A 48 -9.94 -9.67 -14.75
N GLU A 49 -10.86 -10.17 -13.91
CA GLU A 49 -11.16 -9.56 -12.62
C GLU A 49 -10.05 -9.81 -11.62
N ARG A 50 -9.51 -11.03 -11.57
CA ARG A 50 -8.36 -11.35 -10.71
C ARG A 50 -7.10 -10.55 -11.08
N ALA A 51 -6.89 -10.33 -12.37
CA ALA A 51 -5.75 -9.54 -12.87
C ALA A 51 -5.80 -8.07 -12.48
N ARG A 52 -7.01 -7.47 -12.36
CA ARG A 52 -7.19 -6.09 -11.92
C ARG A 52 -7.41 -5.94 -10.42
N ALA A 53 -7.42 -7.03 -9.66
CA ALA A 53 -7.64 -6.97 -8.21
C ALA A 53 -6.69 -5.99 -7.52
N CYS A 54 -7.18 -5.37 -6.46
CA CYS A 54 -6.39 -4.57 -5.56
C CYS A 54 -5.96 -5.41 -4.35
N GLU A 55 -4.68 -5.42 -4.02
CA GLU A 55 -4.18 -6.03 -2.79
C GLU A 55 -4.16 -4.98 -1.68
N MET A 56 -4.79 -5.29 -0.55
CA MET A 56 -4.84 -4.42 0.61
C MET A 56 -3.99 -5.00 1.75
N ASP A 57 -3.18 -4.15 2.38
CA ASP A 57 -2.29 -4.52 3.48
C ASP A 57 -1.97 -3.33 4.38
N THR A 58 -1.26 -3.54 5.48
CA THR A 58 -0.79 -2.47 6.36
C THR A 58 0.73 -2.47 6.50
N VAL A 59 1.32 -1.28 6.46
CA VAL A 59 2.73 -1.04 6.74
C VAL A 59 2.84 -0.33 8.08
N CYS A 60 3.48 -0.96 9.06
CA CYS A 60 3.64 -0.41 10.42
C CYS A 60 5.05 0.13 10.62
N GLY A 61 5.19 1.22 11.38
CA GLY A 61 6.46 1.77 11.84
C GLY A 61 7.06 0.98 12.99
N ARG A 62 7.28 1.64 14.12
CA ARG A 62 7.73 1.01 15.38
C ARG A 62 6.61 0.18 16.01
N PRO A 63 6.93 -0.80 16.85
CA PRO A 63 5.91 -1.55 17.60
C PRO A 63 5.07 -0.70 18.55
N THR A 64 5.57 0.47 18.94
CA THR A 64 4.92 1.44 19.83
C THR A 64 4.03 2.43 19.10
N ASP A 65 4.16 2.55 17.77
CA ASP A 65 3.38 3.49 16.99
C ASP A 65 1.91 3.09 16.96
N SER A 66 1.04 4.08 17.12
CA SER A 66 -0.40 3.95 16.93
C SER A 66 -0.75 4.01 15.44
N GLN A 67 -0.12 4.93 14.71
CA GLN A 67 -0.34 5.14 13.29
C GLN A 67 0.30 4.04 12.43
N CYS A 68 -0.33 3.79 11.31
CA CYS A 68 0.18 2.89 10.26
C CYS A 68 -0.27 3.40 8.88
N LEU A 69 0.32 2.85 7.82
CA LEU A 69 -0.14 3.08 6.46
C LEU A 69 -1.01 1.90 6.03
N LEU A 70 -2.27 2.16 5.66
CA LEU A 70 -3.05 1.26 4.84
C LEU A 70 -2.54 1.37 3.41
N THR A 71 -2.30 0.26 2.75
CA THR A 71 -1.85 0.26 1.36
C THR A 71 -2.88 -0.41 0.47
N LEU A 72 -3.27 0.27 -0.60
CA LEU A 72 -4.06 -0.27 -1.70
C LEU A 72 -3.16 -0.40 -2.92
N MET A 73 -2.95 -1.60 -3.43
CA MET A 73 -2.04 -1.86 -4.54
C MET A 73 -2.77 -2.55 -5.70
N SER A 74 -2.93 -1.84 -6.81
CA SER A 74 -3.49 -2.39 -8.04
C SER A 74 -2.56 -3.42 -8.67
N ARG A 75 -3.05 -4.62 -8.96
CA ARG A 75 -2.28 -5.64 -9.69
C ARG A 75 -2.03 -5.25 -11.14
N ALA A 76 -2.96 -4.55 -11.77
CA ALA A 76 -2.92 -4.21 -13.18
C ALA A 76 -1.83 -3.18 -13.50
N CYS A 77 -1.84 -2.03 -12.83
CA CYS A 77 -0.93 -0.92 -13.09
C CYS A 77 0.19 -0.77 -12.04
N ARG A 78 0.17 -1.57 -10.96
CA ARG A 78 1.11 -1.52 -9.84
C ARG A 78 1.10 -0.20 -9.05
N VAL A 79 0.09 0.63 -9.25
CA VAL A 79 -0.13 1.81 -8.41
C VAL A 79 -0.39 1.36 -6.97
N GLN A 80 0.33 1.96 -6.04
CA GLN A 80 0.19 1.71 -4.60
C GLN A 80 -0.14 3.02 -3.88
N LEU A 81 -1.28 3.05 -3.22
CA LEU A 81 -1.73 4.18 -2.41
C LEU A 81 -1.35 3.93 -0.94
N PRO A 82 -0.35 4.61 -0.38
CA PRO A 82 -0.12 4.63 1.05
C PRO A 82 -1.06 5.65 1.69
N LEU A 83 -1.93 5.20 2.57
CA LEU A 83 -2.98 5.98 3.22
C LEU A 83 -2.74 5.98 4.72
N LEU A 84 -2.54 7.14 5.33
CA LEU A 84 -2.27 7.22 6.76
C LEU A 84 -3.52 6.85 7.57
N MET A 85 -3.37 5.96 8.55
CA MET A 85 -4.42 5.60 9.51
C MET A 85 -3.96 5.93 10.94
N PRO A 86 -4.83 6.51 11.77
CA PRO A 86 -4.49 6.87 13.15
C PRO A 86 -4.26 5.64 14.03
N THR A 87 -4.89 4.51 13.70
CA THR A 87 -4.77 3.25 14.43
C THR A 87 -4.96 2.05 13.51
N LYS A 88 -4.32 0.93 13.86
CA LYS A 88 -4.48 -0.33 13.12
C LYS A 88 -5.74 -1.09 13.60
N THR A 89 -6.92 -0.57 13.28
CA THR A 89 -8.22 -1.13 13.67
C THR A 89 -9.18 -1.24 12.48
N LYS A 90 -10.17 -2.14 12.58
CA LYS A 90 -11.20 -2.29 11.55
C LYS A 90 -12.01 -1.00 11.32
N ALA A 91 -12.30 -0.27 12.39
CA ALA A 91 -13.01 1.01 12.27
C ALA A 91 -12.18 2.06 11.52
N ALA A 92 -10.87 2.17 11.80
CA ALA A 92 -9.98 3.08 11.09
C ALA A 92 -9.83 2.68 9.61
N THR A 93 -9.75 1.38 9.31
CA THR A 93 -9.72 0.90 7.92
C THR A 93 -10.97 1.31 7.15
N VAL A 94 -12.16 1.06 7.71
CA VAL A 94 -13.43 1.45 7.07
C VAL A 94 -13.52 2.96 6.89
N ALA A 95 -13.19 3.74 7.93
CA ALA A 95 -13.21 5.20 7.87
C ALA A 95 -12.26 5.73 6.77
N ARG A 96 -11.05 5.15 6.68
CA ARG A 96 -10.07 5.56 5.66
C ARG A 96 -10.52 5.24 4.24
N LEU A 97 -11.15 4.09 4.02
CA LEU A 97 -11.73 3.76 2.72
C LEU A 97 -12.93 4.65 2.38
N ASP A 98 -13.72 5.06 3.38
CA ASP A 98 -14.82 6.03 3.22
C ASP A 98 -14.28 7.40 2.77
N GLU A 99 -13.16 7.84 3.32
CA GLU A 99 -12.49 9.09 2.91
C GLU A 99 -11.99 9.00 1.47
N VAL A 100 -11.36 7.88 1.08
CA VAL A 100 -10.92 7.66 -0.30
C VAL A 100 -12.11 7.69 -1.26
N GLU A 101 -13.21 6.97 -0.95
CA GLU A 101 -14.40 6.96 -1.80
C GLU A 101 -15.00 8.37 -1.95
N ARG A 102 -15.07 9.17 -0.88
CA ARG A 102 -15.56 10.56 -0.98
C ARG A 102 -14.63 11.43 -1.83
N ALA A 103 -13.32 11.19 -1.77
CA ALA A 103 -12.33 11.99 -2.48
C ALA A 103 -12.32 11.71 -3.99
N ILE A 104 -12.44 10.43 -4.40
CA ILE A 104 -12.35 10.04 -5.82
C ILE A 104 -13.68 9.66 -6.47
N GLY A 105 -14.73 9.45 -5.68
CA GLY A 105 -16.05 8.98 -6.13
C GLY A 105 -16.16 7.46 -6.21
N LEU A 106 -17.40 6.95 -6.15
CA LEU A 106 -17.70 5.50 -6.11
C LEU A 106 -17.18 4.76 -7.35
N ASP A 107 -17.40 5.30 -8.56
CA ASP A 107 -17.00 4.64 -9.79
C ASP A 107 -15.48 4.56 -9.94
N ALA A 108 -14.75 5.61 -9.59
CA ALA A 108 -13.29 5.61 -9.57
C ALA A 108 -12.77 4.62 -8.51
N PHE A 109 -13.41 4.56 -7.34
CA PHE A 109 -13.05 3.58 -6.30
C PHE A 109 -13.22 2.14 -6.79
N ARG A 110 -14.33 1.81 -7.47
CA ARG A 110 -14.58 0.49 -8.06
C ARG A 110 -13.52 0.13 -9.10
N ARG A 111 -13.19 1.04 -10.01
CA ARG A 111 -12.15 0.82 -11.03
C ARG A 111 -10.78 0.59 -10.40
N LEU A 112 -10.48 1.29 -9.31
CA LEU A 112 -9.22 1.14 -8.59
C LEU A 112 -9.12 -0.19 -7.84
N SER A 113 -10.20 -0.63 -7.16
CA SER A 113 -10.09 -1.59 -6.08
C SER A 113 -11.14 -2.70 -6.03
N ASP A 114 -11.96 -2.91 -7.06
CA ASP A 114 -12.85 -4.08 -7.10
C ASP A 114 -12.31 -5.17 -8.05
N PRO A 115 -12.00 -6.36 -7.52
CA PRO A 115 -12.09 -6.85 -6.14
C PRO A 115 -10.86 -6.50 -5.28
N ILE A 116 -11.03 -6.47 -3.95
CA ILE A 116 -9.94 -6.38 -2.97
C ILE A 116 -9.55 -7.77 -2.48
N LEU A 117 -8.23 -8.03 -2.42
CA LEU A 117 -7.65 -9.20 -1.78
C LEU A 117 -6.83 -8.76 -0.56
N THR A 118 -7.14 -9.30 0.62
CA THR A 118 -6.45 -8.97 1.87
C THR A 118 -6.02 -10.23 2.64
N ASP A 119 -5.27 -10.07 3.73
CA ASP A 119 -5.03 -11.18 4.66
C ASP A 119 -6.11 -11.23 5.75
N ASN A 120 -5.90 -12.09 6.76
CA ASN A 120 -6.79 -12.24 7.90
C ASN A 120 -6.37 -11.32 9.07
N GLY A 121 -5.91 -10.11 8.80
CA GLY A 121 -5.61 -9.11 9.82
C GLY A 121 -6.87 -8.65 10.55
N CYS A 122 -6.76 -8.36 11.86
CA CYS A 122 -7.92 -7.89 12.64
C CYS A 122 -8.45 -6.53 12.15
N GLU A 123 -7.61 -5.74 11.48
CA GLU A 123 -8.00 -4.49 10.84
C GLU A 123 -8.91 -4.68 9.62
N PHE A 124 -9.00 -5.88 9.08
CA PHE A 124 -9.82 -6.23 7.91
C PHE A 124 -11.05 -7.08 8.24
N GLU A 125 -11.33 -7.30 9.54
CA GLU A 125 -12.46 -8.14 9.98
C GLU A 125 -13.84 -7.62 9.59
N ASP A 126 -14.01 -6.32 9.38
CA ASP A 126 -15.29 -5.73 8.97
C ASP A 126 -15.42 -5.70 7.44
N ALA A 127 -15.58 -6.88 6.84
CA ALA A 127 -15.75 -6.99 5.40
C ALA A 127 -16.99 -6.20 4.91
N GLY A 128 -18.09 -6.20 5.65
CA GLY A 128 -19.29 -5.45 5.29
C GLY A 128 -19.06 -3.95 5.26
N GLY A 129 -18.34 -3.41 6.25
CA GLY A 129 -17.92 -2.01 6.28
C GLY A 129 -16.97 -1.65 5.13
N ILE A 130 -16.04 -2.57 4.78
CA ILE A 130 -15.13 -2.38 3.65
C ILE A 130 -15.90 -2.41 2.32
N GLU A 131 -16.86 -3.31 2.15
CA GLU A 131 -17.59 -3.50 0.89
C GLU A 131 -18.64 -2.42 0.60
N ARG A 132 -19.29 -1.87 1.63
CA ARG A 132 -20.36 -0.89 1.43
C ARG A 132 -19.85 0.42 0.85
N SER A 133 -20.65 1.07 0.01
CA SER A 133 -20.44 2.47 -0.33
C SER A 133 -20.85 3.38 0.84
N CYS A 134 -20.08 4.45 1.07
CA CYS A 134 -20.43 5.50 2.00
C CYS A 134 -21.13 6.69 1.32
N THR A 135 -21.09 6.75 0.00
CA THR A 135 -21.66 7.86 -0.79
C THR A 135 -23.00 7.49 -1.41
N VAL A 136 -23.24 6.21 -1.71
CA VAL A 136 -24.50 5.73 -2.33
C VAL A 136 -25.10 4.62 -1.46
N PRO A 137 -26.18 4.89 -0.72
CA PRO A 137 -26.84 3.91 0.13
C PRO A 137 -27.29 2.67 -0.64
N GLY A 138 -27.01 1.48 -0.12
CA GLY A 138 -27.39 0.19 -0.72
C GLY A 138 -26.42 -0.32 -1.80
N GLU A 139 -25.49 0.50 -2.24
CA GLU A 139 -24.45 0.11 -3.20
C GLU A 139 -23.21 -0.47 -2.51
N ARG A 140 -22.44 -1.26 -3.28
CA ARG A 140 -21.12 -1.73 -2.86
C ARG A 140 -20.04 -1.01 -3.64
N ARG A 141 -18.94 -0.63 -2.93
CA ARG A 141 -17.75 -0.06 -3.57
C ARG A 141 -16.76 -1.11 -4.04
N CYS A 142 -16.76 -2.30 -3.42
CA CYS A 142 -15.89 -3.42 -3.80
C CYS A 142 -16.43 -4.74 -3.24
N ARG A 143 -15.80 -5.85 -3.65
CA ARG A 143 -15.92 -7.18 -3.04
C ARG A 143 -14.61 -7.51 -2.35
N VAL A 144 -14.66 -8.07 -1.15
CA VAL A 144 -13.48 -8.41 -0.35
C VAL A 144 -13.27 -9.92 -0.33
N PHE A 145 -12.03 -10.33 -0.58
CA PHE A 145 -11.58 -11.71 -0.47
C PHE A 145 -10.36 -11.78 0.45
N CYS A 146 -10.21 -12.91 1.13
CA CYS A 146 -9.14 -13.12 2.10
C CYS A 146 -8.22 -14.24 1.64
N CYS A 147 -6.92 -14.01 1.76
CA CYS A 147 -5.91 -15.04 1.58
C CYS A 147 -6.04 -16.15 2.63
N ASP A 148 -5.57 -17.34 2.28
CA ASP A 148 -5.46 -18.41 3.24
C ASP A 148 -4.47 -18.03 4.36
N PRO A 149 -4.69 -18.49 5.61
CA PRO A 149 -3.80 -18.21 6.70
C PRO A 149 -2.36 -18.63 6.38
N MET A 150 -1.39 -17.75 6.64
CA MET A 150 0.05 -17.95 6.40
C MET A 150 0.47 -18.15 4.93
N GLN A 151 -0.38 -17.79 3.98
CA GLN A 151 -0.10 -17.83 2.54
C GLN A 151 0.17 -16.42 2.00
N SER A 152 1.19 -15.73 2.53
CA SER A 152 1.53 -14.37 2.13
C SER A 152 1.86 -14.24 0.63
N GLN A 153 2.37 -15.32 0.01
CA GLN A 153 2.63 -15.36 -1.42
C GLN A 153 1.39 -15.11 -2.30
N GLN A 154 0.18 -15.30 -1.77
CA GLN A 154 -1.07 -15.00 -2.47
C GLN A 154 -1.27 -13.48 -2.69
N LYS A 155 -0.59 -12.62 -1.88
CA LYS A 155 -0.46 -11.17 -2.02
C LYS A 155 0.95 -10.74 -2.47
N GLY A 156 1.61 -11.52 -3.29
CA GLY A 156 3.01 -11.30 -3.66
C GLY A 156 3.32 -9.99 -4.40
N ALA A 157 2.30 -9.31 -4.91
CA ALA A 157 2.49 -8.01 -5.54
C ALA A 157 2.61 -6.88 -4.50
N CYS A 158 1.79 -6.91 -3.44
CA CYS A 158 1.84 -5.94 -2.34
C CYS A 158 3.15 -6.04 -1.55
N GLU A 159 3.60 -7.26 -1.21
CA GLU A 159 4.86 -7.47 -0.49
C GLU A 159 6.07 -6.88 -1.24
N ARG A 160 6.13 -7.07 -2.57
CA ARG A 160 7.19 -6.46 -3.39
C ARG A 160 7.13 -4.95 -3.42
N ASN A 161 5.94 -4.37 -3.45
CA ASN A 161 5.77 -2.92 -3.45
C ASN A 161 6.04 -2.27 -2.09
N HIS A 162 5.85 -2.98 -0.98
CA HIS A 162 6.25 -2.48 0.35
C HIS A 162 7.76 -2.19 0.42
N VAL A 163 8.57 -2.88 -0.37
CA VAL A 163 10.01 -2.58 -0.47
C VAL A 163 10.24 -1.15 -0.94
N GLU A 164 9.42 -0.63 -1.86
CA GLU A 164 9.56 0.73 -2.38
C GLU A 164 9.21 1.77 -1.30
N ILE A 165 8.10 1.57 -0.57
CA ILE A 165 7.78 2.41 0.60
C ILE A 165 8.93 2.37 1.64
N ARG A 166 9.53 1.20 1.85
CA ARG A 166 10.63 1.01 2.81
C ARG A 166 11.96 1.65 2.40
N LYS A 167 12.15 2.02 1.15
CA LYS A 167 13.29 2.87 0.75
C LYS A 167 13.17 4.27 1.35
N MET A 168 11.95 4.82 1.40
CA MET A 168 11.66 6.15 1.91
C MET A 168 11.39 6.15 3.42
N LEU A 169 10.72 5.13 3.93
CA LEU A 169 10.38 4.94 5.35
C LEU A 169 11.01 3.64 5.89
N PRO A 170 12.34 3.59 6.06
CA PRO A 170 13.06 2.37 6.42
C PRO A 170 12.73 1.90 7.83
N LYS A 171 12.53 0.58 7.98
CA LYS A 171 12.32 -0.06 9.28
C LYS A 171 13.61 -0.10 10.09
N GLY A 172 13.52 0.11 11.40
CA GLY A 172 14.67 -0.03 12.32
C GLY A 172 15.61 1.18 12.38
N ARG A 173 15.28 2.30 11.71
CA ARG A 173 16.04 3.56 11.81
C ARG A 173 15.45 4.59 12.78
N GLY A 174 14.63 4.14 13.71
CA GLY A 174 14.07 5.05 14.70
C GLY A 174 12.91 5.93 14.22
N ILE A 175 12.44 5.76 12.99
CA ILE A 175 11.30 6.50 12.45
C ILE A 175 10.01 6.07 13.16
N SER A 176 9.28 7.04 13.72
CA SER A 176 7.93 6.85 14.22
C SER A 176 6.92 7.20 13.13
N PHE A 177 5.93 6.33 12.92
CA PHE A 177 4.82 6.66 12.04
C PHE A 177 3.83 7.61 12.70
N ASP A 178 3.88 7.78 14.04
CA ASP A 178 3.10 8.79 14.74
C ASP A 178 3.55 10.23 14.41
N ASP A 179 4.75 10.39 13.81
CA ASP A 179 5.27 11.67 13.33
C ASP A 179 4.88 11.98 11.86
N LEU A 180 4.25 11.01 11.15
CA LEU A 180 3.81 11.20 9.76
C LEU A 180 2.50 11.99 9.70
N ASP A 181 2.36 12.79 8.66
CA ASP A 181 1.10 13.40 8.25
C ASP A 181 0.63 12.91 6.86
N GLU A 182 -0.53 13.36 6.44
CA GLU A 182 -1.12 12.99 5.14
C GLU A 182 -0.24 13.41 3.96
N VAL A 183 0.43 14.55 4.05
CA VAL A 183 1.30 15.05 2.97
C VAL A 183 2.53 14.17 2.84
N ASP A 184 3.08 13.67 3.95
CA ASP A 184 4.17 12.68 3.91
C ASP A 184 3.74 11.41 3.17
N ALA A 185 2.52 10.90 3.45
CA ALA A 185 1.99 9.72 2.78
C ALA A 185 1.77 9.97 1.28
N TRP A 186 1.24 11.13 0.88
CA TRP A 186 1.06 11.51 -0.52
C TRP A 186 2.39 11.69 -1.25
N PHE A 187 3.38 12.30 -0.58
CA PHE A 187 4.74 12.45 -1.12
C PHE A 187 5.38 11.08 -1.38
N VAL A 188 5.28 10.15 -0.42
CA VAL A 188 5.74 8.78 -0.59
C VAL A 188 4.99 8.09 -1.74
N GLY A 189 3.66 8.23 -1.79
CA GLY A 189 2.82 7.67 -2.84
C GLY A 189 3.20 8.19 -4.23
N SER A 190 3.38 9.50 -4.39
CA SER A 190 3.76 10.11 -5.67
C SER A 190 5.13 9.60 -6.14
N ASN A 191 6.14 9.58 -5.27
CA ASN A 191 7.49 9.10 -5.61
C ASN A 191 7.52 7.61 -5.98
N VAL A 192 6.92 6.75 -5.16
CA VAL A 192 6.88 5.29 -5.39
C VAL A 192 6.16 4.94 -6.69
N ASN A 193 5.12 5.69 -7.04
CA ASN A 193 4.32 5.44 -8.24
C ASN A 193 4.85 6.15 -9.49
N SER A 194 5.84 7.04 -9.36
CA SER A 194 6.50 7.70 -10.48
C SER A 194 7.82 7.03 -10.87
N GLU A 195 8.33 6.07 -10.07
CA GLU A 195 9.56 5.33 -10.40
C GLU A 195 9.32 4.37 -11.58
N PRO A 196 10.07 4.51 -12.70
CA PRO A 196 9.99 3.59 -13.83
C PRO A 196 10.39 2.17 -13.41
N ARG A 197 9.65 1.16 -13.88
CA ARG A 197 9.85 -0.24 -13.48
C ARG A 197 10.12 -1.15 -14.67
N PRO A 198 11.15 -2.00 -14.64
CA PRO A 198 11.40 -2.98 -15.70
C PRO A 198 10.20 -3.90 -15.94
N SER A 199 9.45 -4.27 -14.89
CA SER A 199 8.24 -5.10 -14.98
C SER A 199 7.07 -4.42 -15.69
N LEU A 200 7.13 -3.10 -15.90
CA LEU A 200 6.17 -2.29 -16.64
C LEU A 200 6.78 -1.73 -17.93
N MET A 201 7.73 -2.44 -18.53
CA MET A 201 8.41 -2.03 -19.76
C MET A 201 9.07 -0.64 -19.66
N GLY A 202 9.53 -0.27 -18.48
CA GLY A 202 10.15 1.03 -18.21
C GLY A 202 9.16 2.17 -17.93
N LEU A 203 7.85 1.90 -17.93
CA LEU A 203 6.85 2.88 -17.48
C LEU A 203 6.79 2.93 -15.95
N SER A 204 6.39 4.08 -15.43
CA SER A 204 5.99 4.20 -14.03
C SER A 204 4.59 3.62 -13.79
N PRO A 205 4.24 3.21 -12.56
CA PRO A 205 2.86 2.83 -12.22
C PRO A 205 1.81 3.87 -12.61
N LEU A 206 2.06 5.17 -12.37
CA LEU A 206 1.14 6.25 -12.73
C LEU A 206 1.08 6.47 -14.24
N ALA A 207 2.18 6.37 -14.97
CA ALA A 207 2.18 6.43 -16.43
C ALA A 207 1.35 5.26 -17.01
N MET A 208 1.51 4.05 -16.47
CA MET A 208 0.71 2.88 -16.87
C MET A 208 -0.78 3.10 -16.57
N LEU A 209 -1.12 3.61 -15.38
CA LEU A 209 -2.51 3.93 -15.03
C LEU A 209 -3.08 5.00 -15.96
N ARG A 210 -2.34 6.09 -16.20
CA ARG A 210 -2.78 7.18 -17.09
C ARG A 210 -3.03 6.70 -18.51
N ALA A 211 -2.21 5.78 -19.01
CA ALA A 211 -2.40 5.20 -20.33
C ALA A 211 -3.66 4.30 -20.41
N ALA A 212 -3.98 3.58 -19.31
CA ALA A 212 -5.11 2.64 -19.26
C ALA A 212 -6.44 3.31 -18.84
N ASP A 213 -6.39 4.25 -17.89
CA ASP A 213 -7.56 4.93 -17.30
C ASP A 213 -7.15 6.37 -16.87
N PRO A 214 -7.13 7.33 -17.79
CA PRO A 214 -6.74 8.70 -17.50
C PRO A 214 -7.66 9.39 -16.48
N GLU A 215 -8.96 9.06 -16.49
CA GLU A 215 -9.92 9.63 -15.54
C GLU A 215 -9.65 9.19 -14.11
N LEU A 216 -9.28 7.93 -13.91
CA LEU A 216 -8.88 7.42 -12.59
C LEU A 216 -7.57 8.06 -12.14
N ALA A 217 -6.58 8.20 -13.03
CA ALA A 217 -5.33 8.90 -12.71
C ALA A 217 -5.58 10.35 -12.26
N ASP A 218 -6.47 11.05 -12.95
CA ASP A 218 -6.87 12.42 -12.58
C ASP A 218 -7.67 12.47 -11.26
N ALA A 219 -8.52 11.48 -11.01
CA ALA A 219 -9.25 11.37 -9.74
C ALA A 219 -8.29 11.18 -8.55
N LEU A 220 -7.26 10.33 -8.69
CA LEU A 220 -6.24 10.13 -7.66
C LEU A 220 -5.43 11.41 -7.41
N ALA A 221 -5.04 12.11 -8.46
CA ALA A 221 -4.29 13.36 -8.34
C ALA A 221 -5.11 14.44 -7.61
N ARG A 222 -6.36 14.65 -8.01
CA ARG A 222 -7.24 15.67 -7.40
C ARG A 222 -7.72 15.29 -6.00
N GLY A 223 -8.05 14.01 -5.78
CA GLY A 223 -8.67 13.57 -4.52
C GLY A 223 -7.67 13.21 -3.43
N LEU A 224 -6.51 12.68 -3.81
CA LEU A 224 -5.52 12.16 -2.87
C LEU A 224 -4.14 12.84 -2.99
N GLY A 225 -3.98 13.83 -3.85
CA GLY A 225 -2.68 14.49 -4.04
C GLY A 225 -1.57 13.58 -4.61
N ILE A 226 -1.91 12.39 -5.11
CA ILE A 226 -0.95 11.43 -5.67
C ILE A 226 -0.84 11.68 -7.17
N CYS A 227 0.27 12.31 -7.57
CA CYS A 227 0.51 12.72 -8.95
C CYS A 227 1.84 12.18 -9.48
N GLU A 228 1.93 12.11 -10.80
CA GLU A 228 3.16 11.71 -11.47
C GLU A 228 4.20 12.84 -11.38
N LEU A 229 5.41 12.46 -10.93
CA LEU A 229 6.55 13.36 -10.81
C LEU A 229 7.50 13.17 -11.99
N PRO A 230 8.16 14.25 -12.49
CA PRO A 230 9.26 14.15 -13.42
C PRO A 230 10.38 13.26 -12.87
N TYR A 231 11.09 12.56 -13.75
CA TYR A 231 12.15 11.64 -13.35
C TYR A 231 13.24 12.33 -12.51
N ASP A 232 13.61 13.54 -12.85
CA ASP A 232 14.65 14.32 -12.18
C ASP A 232 14.23 14.79 -10.77
N ASP A 233 12.92 14.82 -10.49
CA ASP A 233 12.35 15.22 -9.19
C ASP A 233 12.12 14.03 -8.24
N LEU A 234 12.45 12.80 -8.66
CA LEU A 234 12.23 11.61 -7.85
C LEU A 234 13.17 11.55 -6.64
N GLY A 235 12.58 11.44 -5.47
CA GLY A 235 13.28 11.33 -4.20
C GLY A 235 12.92 10.06 -3.43
N LEU A 236 13.48 8.89 -3.82
CA LEU A 236 13.17 7.58 -3.24
C LEU A 236 14.01 7.25 -1.99
N THR A 237 14.19 8.23 -1.11
CA THR A 237 15.00 8.09 0.10
C THR A 237 14.35 8.80 1.30
N LEU A 238 14.75 8.41 2.53
CA LEU A 238 14.36 9.13 3.74
C LEU A 238 14.81 10.61 3.70
N ALA A 239 15.98 10.89 3.10
CA ALA A 239 16.47 12.26 2.97
C ALA A 239 15.54 13.13 2.13
N ALA A 240 14.91 12.58 1.09
CA ALA A 240 13.93 13.30 0.28
C ALA A 240 12.65 13.61 1.09
N VAL A 241 12.15 12.66 1.88
CA VAL A 241 11.01 12.89 2.80
C VAL A 241 11.35 14.01 3.78
N ASN A 242 12.54 13.95 4.39
CA ASN A 242 12.98 14.98 5.34
C ASN A 242 13.19 16.35 4.69
N GLY A 243 13.64 16.39 3.44
CA GLY A 243 13.76 17.62 2.65
C GLY A 243 12.39 18.26 2.38
N GLU A 244 11.41 17.47 1.99
CA GLU A 244 10.02 17.91 1.80
C GLU A 244 9.41 18.43 3.10
N ARG A 245 9.59 17.70 4.22
CA ARG A 245 9.15 18.12 5.56
C ARG A 245 9.81 19.43 6.00
N ALA A 246 11.11 19.59 5.76
CA ALA A 246 11.83 20.83 6.06
C ALA A 246 11.26 22.03 5.27
N GLY A 247 10.87 21.81 4.00
CA GLY A 247 10.18 22.81 3.19
C GLY A 247 8.84 23.29 3.79
N ARG A 248 8.18 22.42 4.57
CA ARG A 248 6.94 22.74 5.35
C ARG A 248 7.22 23.23 6.77
N GLY A 249 8.48 23.35 7.18
CA GLY A 249 8.85 23.75 8.54
C GLY A 249 8.67 22.65 9.59
N LEU A 250 8.60 21.39 9.19
CA LEU A 250 8.44 20.23 10.06
C LEU A 250 9.80 19.62 10.46
N ALA A 251 9.86 19.01 11.65
CA ALA A 251 11.03 18.27 12.07
C ALA A 251 11.28 17.04 11.16
N PRO A 252 12.55 16.66 10.93
CA PRO A 252 12.87 15.45 10.19
C PRO A 252 12.35 14.20 10.94
N LEU A 253 12.01 13.18 10.19
CA LEU A 253 11.83 11.82 10.71
C LEU A 253 13.21 11.29 11.09
N ALA A 254 13.37 10.81 12.31
CA ALA A 254 14.65 10.48 12.97
C ALA A 254 15.66 9.71 12.10
#